data_beb88766ceb2d0673c92d3843cfe836d
#
_entry.id   beb88766ceb2d0673c92d3843cfe836d
#
_cell.length_a   1.000
_cell.length_b   1.000
_cell.length_c   1.000
_cell.angle_alpha   90.00
_cell.angle_beta   90.00
_cell.angle_gamma   90.00
#
_symmetry.space_group_name_H-M   'P 1'
#
loop_
_entity.id
_entity.type
_entity.pdbx_description
1 polymer ?
#
loop_
_entity_poly.entity_id
_entity_poly.type
_entity_poly.pdbx_seq_one_letter_code
_entity_poly.pdbx_strand_id
1 'polypeptide(L)'
;IEDYSRLIEEARSIPRLSGRCAVFAKTDIIHRQQEGVPTPDILLGLCYAMIHNYKATIVRNLSVEKPVVFCGGVTCNAGVIRAIRDVFDLAEDELIVPKQARYASAIGAACKAEGCISVDHLLDILRGGLSARRAVGELEPLVLAPGTKLTDPPATGVIPSEGCALGIDIGSTSTDLVL
;
A
#
# COMPACT_ATOMS: atom_id res chain seq x y z
N ILE A 1 13.08 -7.32 -3.96
CA ILE A 1 13.22 -5.85 -3.81
C ILE A 1 14.57 -5.40 -4.35
N GLU A 2 15.67 -6.10 -4.06
CA GLU A 2 17.01 -5.76 -4.54
C GLU A 2 17.11 -5.76 -6.07
N ASP A 3 16.56 -6.77 -6.74
CA ASP A 3 16.49 -6.81 -8.20
C ASP A 3 15.67 -5.65 -8.79
N TYR A 4 14.62 -5.25 -8.07
CA TYR A 4 13.79 -4.11 -8.45
C TYR A 4 14.56 -2.78 -8.36
N SER A 5 15.33 -2.59 -7.29
CA SER A 5 16.17 -1.39 -7.12
C SER A 5 17.23 -1.28 -8.22
N ARG A 6 17.88 -2.40 -8.56
CA ARG A 6 18.86 -2.43 -9.64
C ARG A 6 18.28 -2.06 -11.01
N LEU A 7 17.08 -2.57 -11.32
CA LEU A 7 16.39 -2.19 -12.56
C LEU A 7 16.04 -0.70 -12.60
N ILE A 8 15.63 -0.13 -11.47
CA ILE A 8 15.28 1.29 -11.39
C ILE A 8 16.51 2.19 -11.62
N GLU A 9 17.70 1.76 -11.24
CA GLU A 9 18.94 2.53 -11.49
C GLU A 9 19.23 2.73 -13.00
N GLU A 10 18.71 1.84 -13.86
CA GLU A 10 18.80 1.95 -15.31
C GLU A 10 17.80 2.94 -15.91
N ALA A 11 16.86 3.45 -15.13
CA ALA A 11 15.81 4.33 -15.62
C ALA A 11 16.35 5.69 -16.10
N ARG A 12 15.89 6.09 -17.27
CA ARG A 12 16.30 7.35 -17.94
C ARG A 12 15.19 8.41 -17.93
N SER A 13 13.97 8.00 -17.73
CA SER A 13 12.81 8.90 -17.71
C SER A 13 11.80 8.51 -16.62
N ILE A 14 10.90 9.40 -16.29
CA ILE A 14 9.87 9.20 -15.27
C ILE A 14 8.51 9.38 -15.94
N PRO A 15 7.93 8.32 -16.52
CA PRO A 15 6.61 8.39 -17.12
C PRO A 15 5.54 8.67 -16.07
N ARG A 16 4.56 9.47 -16.44
CA ARG A 16 3.43 9.74 -15.57
C ARG A 16 2.49 8.55 -15.52
N LEU A 17 2.25 8.04 -14.32
CA LEU A 17 1.38 6.91 -14.03
C LEU A 17 0.37 7.25 -12.93
N SER A 18 -0.74 6.53 -12.90
CA SER A 18 -1.73 6.67 -11.83
C SER A 18 -1.21 6.07 -10.52
N GLY A 19 -1.28 6.86 -9.44
CA GLY A 19 -0.86 6.43 -8.09
C GLY A 19 -2.01 6.16 -7.13
N ARG A 20 -3.28 6.31 -7.57
CA ARG A 20 -4.42 6.24 -6.65
C ARG A 20 -4.98 4.83 -6.47
N CYS A 21 -5.01 4.05 -7.53
CA CYS A 21 -5.63 2.73 -7.54
C CYS A 21 -4.76 1.76 -8.34
N ALA A 22 -4.58 0.54 -7.82
CA ALA A 22 -3.79 -0.50 -8.48
C ALA A 22 -4.37 -0.89 -9.85
N VAL A 23 -5.68 -0.84 -10.03
CA VAL A 23 -6.34 -1.15 -11.31
C VAL A 23 -5.95 -0.13 -12.38
N PHE A 24 -6.05 1.16 -12.07
CA PHE A 24 -5.63 2.22 -12.99
C PHE A 24 -4.13 2.20 -13.24
N ALA A 25 -3.32 1.98 -12.20
CA ALA A 25 -1.87 1.82 -12.36
C ALA A 25 -1.54 0.67 -13.32
N LYS A 26 -2.23 -0.47 -13.21
CA LYS A 26 -2.05 -1.62 -14.12
C LYS A 26 -2.40 -1.26 -15.56
N THR A 27 -3.48 -0.54 -15.78
CA THR A 27 -3.89 -0.08 -17.11
C THR A 27 -2.84 0.86 -17.70
N ASP A 28 -2.36 1.82 -16.91
CA ASP A 28 -1.32 2.74 -17.34
C ASP A 28 0.00 2.03 -17.66
N ILE A 29 0.38 1.02 -16.85
CA ILE A 29 1.57 0.19 -17.12
C ILE A 29 1.46 -0.47 -18.50
N ILE A 30 0.32 -1.13 -18.77
CA ILE A 30 0.08 -1.81 -20.04
C ILE A 30 0.17 -0.81 -21.20
N HIS A 31 -0.44 0.37 -21.04
CA HIS A 31 -0.42 1.41 -22.07
C HIS A 31 1.02 1.90 -22.32
N ARG A 32 1.80 2.17 -21.28
CA ARG A 32 3.21 2.57 -21.42
C ARG A 32 4.08 1.48 -22.05
N GLN A 33 3.81 0.21 -21.74
CA GLN A 33 4.48 -0.91 -22.41
C GLN A 33 4.16 -0.97 -23.89
N GLN A 34 2.90 -0.72 -24.28
CA GLN A 34 2.48 -0.66 -25.69
C GLN A 34 3.12 0.53 -26.44
N GLU A 35 3.38 1.63 -25.75
CA GLU A 35 4.14 2.77 -26.27
C GLU A 35 5.65 2.51 -26.38
N GLY A 36 6.13 1.36 -25.91
CA GLY A 36 7.55 1.01 -25.94
C GLY A 36 8.38 1.66 -24.82
N VAL A 37 7.74 2.15 -23.77
CA VAL A 37 8.46 2.72 -22.60
C VAL A 37 9.23 1.61 -21.90
N PRO A 38 10.54 1.78 -21.62
CA PRO A 38 11.34 0.77 -20.95
C PRO A 38 10.81 0.42 -19.55
N THR A 39 10.91 -0.85 -19.19
CA THR A 39 10.49 -1.34 -17.87
C THR A 39 11.11 -0.57 -16.69
N PRO A 40 12.41 -0.24 -16.68
CA PRO A 40 13.02 0.57 -15.61
C PRO A 40 12.31 1.92 -15.42
N ASP A 41 11.97 2.59 -16.51
CA ASP A 41 11.28 3.89 -16.49
C ASP A 41 9.88 3.74 -15.89
N ILE A 42 9.13 2.72 -16.28
CA ILE A 42 7.79 2.42 -15.74
C ILE A 42 7.87 2.16 -14.23
N LEU A 43 8.84 1.36 -13.79
CA LEU A 43 9.04 1.06 -12.37
C LEU A 43 9.38 2.33 -11.55
N LEU A 44 10.23 3.19 -12.09
CA LEU A 44 10.53 4.48 -11.46
C LEU A 44 9.30 5.37 -11.45
N GLY A 45 8.54 5.45 -12.54
CA GLY A 45 7.29 6.19 -12.63
C GLY A 45 6.26 5.77 -11.59
N LEU A 46 6.16 4.48 -11.28
CA LEU A 46 5.31 3.97 -10.20
C LEU A 46 5.74 4.47 -8.82
N CYS A 47 7.05 4.52 -8.54
CA CYS A 47 7.56 5.07 -7.29
C CYS A 47 7.14 6.55 -7.14
N TYR A 48 7.29 7.36 -8.19
CA TYR A 48 6.87 8.76 -8.16
C TYR A 48 5.35 8.90 -8.03
N ALA A 49 4.58 8.11 -8.75
CA ALA A 49 3.11 8.13 -8.66
C ALA A 49 2.64 7.83 -7.23
N MET A 50 3.24 6.86 -6.56
CA MET A 50 2.96 6.50 -5.17
C MET A 50 3.30 7.66 -4.23
N ILE A 51 4.47 8.27 -4.36
CA ILE A 51 4.90 9.36 -3.48
C ILE A 51 4.09 10.64 -3.72
N HIS A 52 3.73 10.95 -4.96
CA HIS A 52 2.81 12.06 -5.25
C HIS A 52 1.44 11.83 -4.61
N ASN A 53 0.90 10.61 -4.68
CA ASN A 53 -0.35 10.27 -4.03
C ASN A 53 -0.22 10.37 -2.50
N TYR A 54 0.86 9.88 -1.90
CA TYR A 54 1.15 10.02 -0.48
C TYR A 54 1.19 11.48 -0.05
N LYS A 55 1.91 12.32 -0.78
CA LYS A 55 1.97 13.77 -0.52
C LYS A 55 0.59 14.40 -0.58
N ALA A 56 -0.21 14.07 -1.59
CA ALA A 56 -1.53 14.67 -1.79
C ALA A 56 -2.58 14.18 -0.78
N THR A 57 -2.51 12.93 -0.32
CA THR A 57 -3.57 12.33 0.50
C THR A 57 -3.24 12.31 1.98
N ILE A 58 -1.98 12.07 2.34
CA ILE A 58 -1.54 11.92 3.74
C ILE A 58 -0.90 13.22 4.23
N VAL A 59 0.14 13.70 3.56
CA VAL A 59 0.85 14.91 3.99
C VAL A 59 0.01 16.17 3.72
N ARG A 60 -0.66 16.22 2.58
CA ARG A 60 -1.54 17.36 2.20
C ARG A 60 -0.81 18.69 2.29
N ASN A 61 -1.32 19.60 3.12
CA ASN A 61 -0.81 20.96 3.32
C ASN A 61 0.10 21.08 4.56
N LEU A 62 0.47 19.95 5.18
CA LEU A 62 1.38 20.00 6.33
C LEU A 62 2.78 20.39 5.84
N SER A 63 3.41 21.29 6.57
CA SER A 63 4.83 21.59 6.38
C SER A 63 5.66 20.40 6.84
N VAL A 64 6.56 19.97 5.99
CA VAL A 64 7.51 18.89 6.34
C VAL A 64 8.75 19.55 6.96
N GLU A 65 8.97 19.29 8.24
CA GLU A 65 10.17 19.74 8.92
C GLU A 65 11.36 18.87 8.51
N LYS A 66 12.51 19.51 8.30
CA LYS A 66 13.76 18.87 7.88
C LYS A 66 14.73 18.80 9.08
N PRO A 67 15.55 17.76 9.21
CA PRO A 67 15.66 16.61 8.31
C PRO A 67 14.52 15.58 8.49
N VAL A 68 14.21 14.88 7.40
CA VAL A 68 13.20 13.79 7.38
C VAL A 68 13.90 12.45 7.60
N VAL A 69 13.39 11.66 8.53
CA VAL A 69 13.86 10.28 8.74
C VAL A 69 12.90 9.30 8.06
N PHE A 70 13.42 8.49 7.14
CA PHE A 70 12.63 7.50 6.42
C PHE A 70 12.97 6.10 6.91
N CYS A 71 11.96 5.37 7.41
CA CYS A 71 12.09 4.06 8.03
C CYS A 71 11.08 3.07 7.45
N GLY A 72 11.33 1.78 7.70
CA GLY A 72 10.48 0.66 7.28
C GLY A 72 11.02 -0.09 6.08
N GLY A 73 10.36 -1.21 5.72
CA GLY A 73 10.83 -2.09 4.65
C GLY A 73 10.90 -1.45 3.25
N VAL A 74 10.13 -0.39 3.03
CA VAL A 74 10.11 0.34 1.75
C VAL A 74 11.41 1.11 1.50
N THR A 75 12.23 1.35 2.53
CA THR A 75 13.58 1.93 2.39
C THR A 75 14.54 1.08 1.57
N CYS A 76 14.21 -0.20 1.34
CA CYS A 76 14.96 -1.06 0.44
C CYS A 76 14.72 -0.76 -1.05
N ASN A 77 13.84 0.17 -1.39
CA ASN A 77 13.54 0.55 -2.75
C ASN A 77 14.19 1.92 -3.08
N ALA A 78 15.28 1.88 -3.85
CA ALA A 78 16.01 3.07 -4.26
C ALA A 78 15.16 4.09 -5.04
N GLY A 79 14.21 3.61 -5.84
CA GLY A 79 13.29 4.48 -6.58
C GLY A 79 12.35 5.26 -5.68
N VAL A 80 11.91 4.66 -4.57
CA VAL A 80 11.09 5.35 -3.58
C VAL A 80 11.90 6.41 -2.84
N ILE A 81 13.13 6.11 -2.45
CA ILE A 81 14.04 7.08 -1.81
C ILE A 81 14.25 8.28 -2.75
N ARG A 82 14.53 8.02 -4.03
CA ARG A 82 14.69 9.07 -5.05
C ARG A 82 13.40 9.88 -5.18
N ALA A 83 12.25 9.22 -5.31
CA ALA A 83 10.97 9.90 -5.44
C ALA A 83 10.61 10.77 -4.22
N ILE A 84 10.90 10.30 -2.99
CA ILE A 84 10.69 11.10 -1.76
C ILE A 84 11.56 12.36 -1.83
N ARG A 85 12.85 12.22 -2.14
CA ARG A 85 13.78 13.36 -2.22
C ARG A 85 13.28 14.41 -3.19
N ASP A 86 12.94 14.00 -4.40
CA ASP A 86 12.53 14.92 -5.46
C ASP A 86 11.14 15.54 -5.19
N VAL A 87 10.15 14.75 -4.79
CA VAL A 87 8.77 15.24 -4.58
C VAL A 87 8.65 16.17 -3.38
N PHE A 88 9.48 15.98 -2.35
CA PHE A 88 9.49 16.82 -1.15
C PHE A 88 10.60 17.89 -1.18
N ASP A 89 11.35 17.98 -2.27
CA ASP A 89 12.44 18.95 -2.43
C ASP A 89 13.43 18.87 -1.26
N LEU A 90 13.97 17.66 -1.04
CA LEU A 90 14.92 17.39 0.03
C LEU A 90 16.34 17.28 -0.53
N ALA A 91 17.26 18.02 0.08
CA ALA A 91 18.69 17.83 -0.18
C ALA A 91 19.18 16.46 0.31
N GLU A 92 20.38 16.08 -0.05
CA GLU A 92 20.93 14.74 0.25
C GLU A 92 21.03 14.49 1.76
N ASP A 93 21.40 15.51 2.52
CA ASP A 93 21.53 15.50 3.98
C ASP A 93 20.19 15.72 4.72
N GLU A 94 19.14 16.13 4.01
CA GLU A 94 17.81 16.36 4.57
C GLU A 94 16.92 15.11 4.58
N LEU A 95 17.32 14.04 3.87
CA LEU A 95 16.65 12.73 3.92
C LEU A 95 17.57 11.68 4.55
N ILE A 96 17.29 11.33 5.79
CA ILE A 96 18.08 10.37 6.57
C ILE A 96 17.43 8.98 6.46
N VAL A 97 18.16 8.02 5.89
CA VAL A 97 17.77 6.60 5.89
C VAL A 97 18.77 5.84 6.77
N PRO A 98 18.41 5.54 8.03
CA PRO A 98 19.31 4.82 8.95
C PRO A 98 19.70 3.43 8.41
N LYS A 99 20.88 2.93 8.75
CA LYS A 99 21.31 1.57 8.36
C LYS A 99 20.31 0.48 8.77
N GLN A 100 19.65 0.66 9.93
CA GLN A 100 18.65 -0.24 10.46
C GLN A 100 17.20 0.21 10.13
N ALA A 101 17.01 1.10 9.18
CA ALA A 101 15.70 1.66 8.82
C ALA A 101 14.62 0.57 8.63
N ARG A 102 14.99 -0.55 8.04
CA ARG A 102 14.11 -1.72 7.83
C ARG A 102 13.52 -2.27 9.13
N TYR A 103 14.28 -2.20 10.21
CA TYR A 103 13.92 -2.77 11.50
C TYR A 103 13.60 -1.71 12.56
N ALA A 104 13.48 -0.45 12.18
CA ALA A 104 13.32 0.68 13.08
C ALA A 104 12.15 0.51 14.06
N SER A 105 11.00 0.00 13.57
CA SER A 105 9.84 -0.26 14.44
C SER A 105 10.10 -1.35 15.47
N ALA A 106 10.77 -2.44 15.09
CA ALA A 106 11.13 -3.52 16.03
C ALA A 106 12.17 -3.05 17.06
N ILE A 107 13.17 -2.26 16.62
CA ILE A 107 14.17 -1.66 17.51
C ILE A 107 13.49 -0.71 18.48
N GLY A 108 12.59 0.15 18.01
CA GLY A 108 11.84 1.07 18.85
C GLY A 108 10.98 0.35 19.89
N ALA A 109 10.32 -0.74 19.49
CA ALA A 109 9.56 -1.59 20.40
C ALA A 109 10.45 -2.23 21.47
N ALA A 110 11.61 -2.75 21.06
CA ALA A 110 12.58 -3.34 22.00
C ALA A 110 13.12 -2.30 22.99
N CYS A 111 13.40 -1.07 22.54
CA CYS A 111 13.84 0.03 23.42
C CYS A 111 12.77 0.49 24.42
N LYS A 112 11.50 0.25 24.13
CA LYS A 112 10.36 0.58 25.00
C LYS A 112 9.89 -0.57 25.87
N ALA A 113 10.42 -1.78 25.65
CA ALA A 113 10.04 -2.96 26.43
C ALA A 113 10.51 -2.85 27.88
N GLU A 114 9.62 -3.17 28.82
CA GLU A 114 9.89 -3.17 30.25
C GLU A 114 10.41 -4.52 30.78
N GLY A 115 10.69 -5.48 29.91
CA GLY A 115 11.15 -6.82 30.29
C GLY A 115 12.05 -7.44 29.24
N CYS A 116 12.66 -8.55 29.64
CA CYS A 116 13.50 -9.38 28.78
C CYS A 116 12.95 -10.81 28.71
N ILE A 117 13.03 -11.45 27.57
CA ILE A 117 12.79 -12.87 27.42
C ILE A 117 14.03 -13.52 26.82
N SER A 118 14.26 -14.81 27.14
CA SER A 118 15.33 -15.56 26.49
C SER A 118 14.99 -15.82 25.03
N VAL A 119 16.02 -16.00 24.21
CA VAL A 119 15.85 -16.35 22.79
C VAL A 119 15.09 -17.66 22.64
N ASP A 120 15.37 -18.65 23.50
CA ASP A 120 14.70 -19.95 23.45
C ASP A 120 13.19 -19.80 23.73
N HIS A 121 12.84 -19.01 24.76
CA HIS A 121 11.43 -18.73 25.06
C HIS A 121 10.73 -17.98 23.91
N LEU A 122 11.41 -17.01 23.26
CA LEU A 122 10.90 -16.35 22.07
C LEU A 122 10.65 -17.34 20.93
N LEU A 123 11.59 -18.25 20.68
CA LEU A 123 11.44 -19.27 19.64
C LEU A 123 10.27 -20.22 19.94
N ASP A 124 10.07 -20.57 21.20
CA ASP A 124 8.94 -21.42 21.61
C ASP A 124 7.59 -20.72 21.41
N ILE A 125 7.51 -19.43 21.75
CA ILE A 125 6.32 -18.61 21.47
C ILE A 125 6.05 -18.54 19.95
N LEU A 126 7.07 -18.30 19.13
CA LEU A 126 6.91 -18.23 17.68
C LEU A 126 6.47 -19.57 17.06
N ARG A 127 7.05 -20.69 17.54
CA ARG A 127 6.66 -22.04 17.12
C ARG A 127 5.24 -22.37 17.57
N GLY A 128 4.90 -22.05 18.81
CA GLY A 128 3.56 -22.24 19.36
C GLY A 128 2.52 -21.38 18.65
N GLY A 129 2.85 -20.11 18.37
CA GLY A 129 1.96 -19.20 17.63
C GLY A 129 1.71 -19.62 16.18
N LEU A 130 2.69 -20.20 15.49
CA LEU A 130 2.51 -20.78 14.17
C LEU A 130 1.60 -22.01 14.19
N SER A 131 1.70 -22.80 15.27
CA SER A 131 0.81 -23.96 15.48
C SER A 131 -0.60 -23.54 15.92
N ALA A 132 -0.71 -22.51 16.76
CA ALA A 132 -1.98 -21.96 17.19
C ALA A 132 -2.75 -21.25 16.06
N ARG A 133 -2.05 -20.62 15.09
CA ARG A 133 -2.71 -20.10 13.88
C ARG A 133 -3.32 -21.19 13.00
N ARG A 134 -2.80 -22.41 13.05
CA ARG A 134 -3.44 -23.58 12.43
C ARG A 134 -4.60 -24.11 13.28
N ALA A 135 -4.63 -23.78 14.57
CA ALA A 135 -5.66 -24.18 15.52
C ALA A 135 -6.66 -23.08 15.86
N VAL A 136 -6.47 -21.84 15.35
CA VAL A 136 -7.58 -20.89 15.27
C VAL A 136 -8.52 -21.49 14.24
N GLY A 137 -9.46 -22.30 14.73
CA GLY A 137 -10.55 -22.83 13.97
C GLY A 137 -11.12 -21.72 13.09
N GLU A 138 -11.61 -22.09 11.94
CA GLU A 138 -12.35 -21.20 11.08
C GLU A 138 -13.23 -20.32 11.98
N LEU A 139 -13.00 -19.03 11.94
CA LEU A 139 -13.92 -18.11 12.62
C LEU A 139 -15.30 -18.48 12.14
N GLU A 140 -16.21 -18.71 13.07
CA GLU A 140 -17.61 -18.94 12.74
C GLU A 140 -18.01 -17.90 11.68
N PRO A 141 -18.69 -18.34 10.61
CA PRO A 141 -19.18 -17.40 9.60
C PRO A 141 -19.90 -16.25 10.27
N LEU A 142 -19.71 -15.03 9.77
CA LEU A 142 -20.44 -13.88 10.27
C LEU A 142 -21.93 -14.21 10.26
N VAL A 143 -22.51 -14.42 11.42
CA VAL A 143 -23.96 -14.58 11.58
C VAL A 143 -24.56 -13.20 11.75
N LEU A 144 -25.67 -12.95 11.10
CA LEU A 144 -26.42 -11.73 11.28
C LEU A 144 -26.77 -11.56 12.77
N ALA A 145 -26.48 -10.40 13.33
CA ALA A 145 -26.88 -10.10 14.70
C ALA A 145 -28.41 -10.24 14.86
N PRO A 146 -28.89 -10.72 16.02
CA PRO A 146 -30.32 -10.78 16.27
C PRO A 146 -30.97 -9.41 16.01
N GLY A 147 -31.97 -9.39 15.16
CA GLY A 147 -32.65 -8.15 14.77
C GLY A 147 -32.16 -7.49 13.47
N THR A 148 -31.11 -7.98 12.87
CA THR A 148 -30.70 -7.54 11.52
C THR A 148 -31.74 -8.05 10.53
N LYS A 149 -32.43 -7.14 9.87
CA LYS A 149 -33.31 -7.46 8.74
C LYS A 149 -32.47 -7.33 7.46
N LEU A 150 -32.24 -8.44 6.79
CA LEU A 150 -31.88 -8.38 5.37
C LEU A 150 -33.15 -8.00 4.63
N THR A 151 -33.14 -6.84 4.02
CA THR A 151 -34.15 -6.51 3.03
C THR A 151 -33.65 -7.13 1.73
N ASP A 152 -34.29 -8.21 1.30
CA ASP A 152 -34.06 -8.66 -0.07
C ASP A 152 -34.36 -7.48 -0.99
N PRO A 153 -33.44 -7.19 -1.93
CA PRO A 153 -33.77 -6.20 -2.94
C PRO A 153 -35.08 -6.65 -3.58
N PRO A 154 -36.05 -5.73 -3.81
CA PRO A 154 -37.28 -6.11 -4.45
C PRO A 154 -36.91 -6.86 -5.73
N ALA A 155 -37.47 -8.06 -5.89
CA ALA A 155 -37.32 -8.85 -7.11
C ALA A 155 -38.01 -8.13 -8.27
N THR A 156 -37.41 -7.06 -8.74
CA THR A 156 -38.00 -6.22 -9.77
C THR A 156 -37.33 -6.52 -11.09
N GLY A 157 -38.01 -7.31 -11.89
CA GLY A 157 -37.78 -7.31 -13.33
C GLY A 157 -38.35 -6.11 -14.06
N VAL A 158 -38.76 -5.05 -13.37
CA VAL A 158 -39.37 -3.86 -13.98
C VAL A 158 -38.42 -2.70 -13.80
N ILE A 159 -37.67 -2.38 -14.86
CA ILE A 159 -36.90 -1.14 -14.95
C ILE A 159 -37.92 0.00 -15.09
N PRO A 160 -37.93 0.98 -14.17
CA PRO A 160 -38.81 2.15 -14.32
C PRO A 160 -38.56 2.85 -15.65
N SER A 161 -39.60 3.25 -16.33
CA SER A 161 -39.49 3.87 -17.66
C SER A 161 -39.02 5.33 -17.62
N GLU A 162 -38.97 5.95 -16.46
CA GLU A 162 -38.55 7.34 -16.28
C GLU A 162 -37.82 7.57 -14.96
N GLY A 163 -36.77 8.37 -15.01
CA GLY A 163 -36.17 8.96 -13.81
C GLY A 163 -35.28 8.05 -12.96
N CYS A 164 -34.68 7.01 -13.52
CA CYS A 164 -33.74 6.16 -12.79
C CYS A 164 -32.34 6.76 -12.73
N ALA A 165 -31.72 6.65 -11.56
CA ALA A 165 -30.30 6.88 -11.39
C ALA A 165 -29.57 5.54 -11.18
N LEU A 166 -28.54 5.28 -11.97
CA LEU A 166 -27.70 4.09 -11.79
C LEU A 166 -26.55 4.41 -10.83
N GLY A 167 -26.58 3.75 -9.67
CA GLY A 167 -25.44 3.72 -8.76
C GLY A 167 -24.51 2.57 -9.13
N ILE A 168 -23.22 2.87 -9.24
CA ILE A 168 -22.17 1.86 -9.48
C ILE A 168 -21.14 1.98 -8.38
N ASP A 169 -20.94 0.89 -7.63
CA ASP A 169 -19.84 0.74 -6.69
C ASP A 169 -18.87 -0.30 -7.22
N ILE A 170 -17.62 0.11 -7.42
CA ILE A 170 -16.56 -0.75 -7.94
C ILE A 170 -15.56 -0.99 -6.82
N GLY A 171 -15.69 -2.13 -6.15
CA GLY A 171 -14.75 -2.60 -5.15
C GLY A 171 -13.58 -3.39 -5.77
N SER A 172 -12.64 -3.79 -4.92
CA SER A 172 -11.49 -4.61 -5.34
C SER A 172 -11.86 -6.05 -5.69
N THR A 173 -13.01 -6.54 -5.20
CA THR A 173 -13.46 -7.92 -5.31
C THR A 173 -14.85 -8.06 -5.94
N SER A 174 -15.65 -7.00 -5.95
CA SER A 174 -17.01 -6.99 -6.49
C SER A 174 -17.31 -5.66 -7.19
N THR A 175 -18.30 -5.70 -8.07
CA THR A 175 -18.93 -4.51 -8.63
C THR A 175 -20.43 -4.61 -8.36
N ASP A 176 -20.94 -3.64 -7.62
CA ASP A 176 -22.35 -3.58 -7.27
C ASP A 176 -23.06 -2.51 -8.10
N LEU A 177 -24.21 -2.88 -8.64
CA LEU A 177 -25.05 -2.03 -9.48
C LEU A 177 -26.40 -1.87 -8.81
N VAL A 178 -26.83 -0.64 -8.61
CA VAL A 178 -28.13 -0.28 -8.03
C VAL A 178 -28.85 0.70 -8.93
N LEU A 179 -30.07 0.37 -9.30
CA LEU A 179 -31.00 1.21 -10.07
C LEU A 179 -32.01 1.87 -9.13
#